data_056ffd3905ff4fc5e9e3eca3f8c4f1c3
#
_entry.id   056ffd3905ff4fc5e9e3eca3f8c4f1c3
#
_cell.length_a   1.000
_cell.length_b   1.000
_cell.length_c   1.000
_cell.angle_alpha   90.00
_cell.angle_beta   90.00
_cell.angle_gamma   90.00
#
_symmetry.space_group_name_H-M   'P 1'
#
loop_
_entity.id
_entity.type
_entity.pdbx_description
1 polymer ?
#
loop_
_entity_poly.entity_id
_entity_poly.type
_entity_poly.pdbx_seq_one_letter_code
_entity_poly.pdbx_strand_id
1 'polypeptide(L)'
;MFGMKKAVAAPNGGQNLAAAIRAIAQKHEKNQFFAKVNGSEPWAVAVNELIDRVNEEIDYQKFRIHTINAAVHSGVWYMKINADFSIAYAIWSDEFRRMIGFHDENDFPNTVEAWSSRLHPDDTDGTLTSFTQCIKDLSGNTPYDVNYRMKVYDGSYKWFHASGNVVRNQSGHPEEIIGVFVDIDEEIKNKEYLDYTLKRYEAIDSILSEGSWNMRVIGDDPTNPNNEFWWSDRFRHLLGFSDTTDFPNKLNSWSDRLHEEDKARTLQAFQSHIMDYSGRTPFDLEYRLKTKTGEYRWFHAVGKTIRKPDGTPVLVAGAIEDITLLKNSKEEFYKELGTMMDALYASIEDITKSVSETTARTAEISGVQEEITTAAEDTREQTENTLKMTELIMNISKQTNLLALNASIEAARAGDAGRGFSVVAEEVRKLADSSQEAVGRIVEALGSMEKASSNISEKIKSINGLLESQAANMKEISAAVEEAKAMSSSIEELSKKM
;
A
#
# COMPACT_ATOMS: atom_id res chain seq x y z
N MET A 1 5.12 61.17 -32.17
CA MET A 1 5.09 62.56 -32.68
C MET A 1 5.36 62.57 -34.18
N PHE A 2 4.39 62.80 -35.03
CA PHE A 2 4.58 62.90 -36.48
C PHE A 2 5.40 64.18 -36.79
N GLY A 3 6.65 64.02 -37.20
CA GLY A 3 7.51 65.09 -37.62
C GLY A 3 6.91 65.76 -38.86
N MET A 4 6.68 67.07 -38.81
CA MET A 4 6.20 67.86 -39.92
C MET A 4 7.08 67.65 -41.14
N LYS A 5 6.49 67.14 -42.25
CA LYS A 5 7.14 67.02 -43.54
C LYS A 5 7.55 68.43 -44.03
N LYS A 6 8.84 68.71 -43.97
CA LYS A 6 9.35 69.97 -44.60
C LYS A 6 9.40 69.80 -46.12
N ALA A 7 8.60 70.55 -46.80
CA ALA A 7 8.66 70.59 -48.25
C ALA A 7 10.04 71.00 -48.74
N VAL A 8 10.52 70.41 -49.82
CA VAL A 8 11.75 70.78 -50.51
C VAL A 8 11.50 71.97 -51.42
N ALA A 9 12.22 73.08 -51.23
CA ALA A 9 12.07 74.25 -52.10
C ALA A 9 12.48 73.87 -53.53
N ALA A 10 11.67 74.31 -54.53
CA ALA A 10 11.99 74.09 -55.92
C ALA A 10 13.19 74.96 -56.33
N PRO A 11 14.13 74.42 -57.15
CA PRO A 11 15.23 75.17 -57.67
C PRO A 11 14.65 76.30 -58.62
N ASN A 12 15.11 77.53 -58.47
CA ASN A 12 14.67 78.68 -59.33
C ASN A 12 15.02 78.42 -60.80
N GLY A 13 14.03 78.47 -61.67
CA GLY A 13 14.09 78.58 -63.14
C GLY A 13 14.65 77.34 -63.86
N GLY A 14 13.81 76.52 -64.46
CA GLY A 14 14.01 75.69 -65.64
C GLY A 14 15.20 74.66 -65.67
N GLN A 15 15.98 74.58 -64.62
CA GLN A 15 17.13 73.72 -64.63
C GLN A 15 16.95 72.60 -63.64
N ASN A 16 16.55 71.45 -64.16
CA ASN A 16 16.92 70.13 -63.73
C ASN A 16 15.98 69.41 -62.78
N LEU A 17 15.04 68.71 -63.40
CA LEU A 17 14.40 67.52 -62.83
C LEU A 17 15.44 66.64 -62.12
N ALA A 18 16.61 66.47 -62.75
CA ALA A 18 17.75 65.71 -62.17
C ALA A 18 18.27 66.33 -60.87
N ALA A 19 18.30 67.65 -60.71
CA ALA A 19 18.72 68.34 -59.49
C ALA A 19 17.68 68.13 -58.33
N ALA A 20 16.40 68.21 -58.69
CA ALA A 20 15.29 67.97 -57.75
C ALA A 20 15.25 66.54 -57.27
N ILE A 21 15.41 65.58 -58.16
CA ILE A 21 15.49 64.16 -57.84
C ILE A 21 16.70 63.89 -56.93
N ARG A 22 17.89 64.46 -57.21
CA ARG A 22 19.07 64.31 -56.33
C ARG A 22 18.85 64.94 -54.96
N ALA A 23 18.20 66.11 -54.89
CA ALA A 23 17.88 66.79 -53.64
C ALA A 23 16.87 65.97 -52.80
N ILE A 24 15.90 65.32 -53.45
CA ILE A 24 14.97 64.40 -52.78
C ILE A 24 15.74 63.19 -52.29
N ALA A 25 16.60 62.54 -53.11
CA ALA A 25 17.38 61.40 -52.76
C ALA A 25 18.42 61.69 -51.64
N GLN A 26 19.03 62.88 -51.62
CA GLN A 26 19.99 63.32 -50.60
C GLN A 26 19.31 63.63 -49.23
N LYS A 27 18.04 63.98 -49.20
CA LYS A 27 17.28 64.23 -47.97
C LYS A 27 16.48 63.08 -47.51
N HIS A 28 16.52 61.97 -48.20
CA HIS A 28 15.87 60.74 -47.79
C HIS A 28 16.62 60.05 -46.66
N GLU A 29 16.10 60.22 -45.47
CA GLU A 29 16.52 59.33 -44.33
C GLU A 29 15.73 58.03 -44.41
N LYS A 30 16.43 56.89 -44.24
CA LYS A 30 15.81 55.56 -44.29
C LYS A 30 14.55 55.51 -43.40
N ASN A 31 13.48 54.96 -43.97
CA ASN A 31 12.14 54.81 -43.36
C ASN A 31 11.28 56.09 -43.25
N GLN A 32 11.63 57.20 -43.89
CA GLN A 32 10.77 58.39 -44.01
C GLN A 32 10.12 58.47 -45.38
N PHE A 33 8.89 59.04 -45.40
CA PHE A 33 8.24 59.28 -46.64
C PHE A 33 8.95 60.36 -47.42
N PHE A 34 8.94 60.29 -48.77
CA PHE A 34 9.49 61.26 -49.60
C PHE A 34 8.69 62.56 -49.48
N ALA A 35 9.37 63.72 -49.33
CA ALA A 35 8.73 65.02 -49.29
C ALA A 35 8.40 65.51 -50.71
N LYS A 36 7.24 66.14 -50.88
CA LYS A 36 6.82 66.71 -52.14
C LYS A 36 7.69 67.87 -52.53
N VAL A 37 7.79 68.09 -53.85
CA VAL A 37 8.49 69.21 -54.44
C VAL A 37 7.54 70.39 -54.55
N ASN A 38 7.99 71.60 -54.18
CA ASN A 38 7.23 72.80 -54.35
C ASN A 38 7.33 73.28 -55.78
N GLY A 39 6.18 73.56 -56.47
CA GLY A 39 6.09 74.10 -57.81
C GLY A 39 4.85 73.61 -58.55
N SER A 40 4.35 74.44 -59.49
CA SER A 40 3.21 74.12 -60.36
C SER A 40 3.65 73.69 -61.77
N GLU A 41 4.92 73.59 -62.02
CA GLU A 41 5.48 73.14 -63.31
C GLU A 41 5.07 71.72 -63.63
N PRO A 42 4.79 71.31 -64.86
CA PRO A 42 4.36 69.95 -65.21
C PRO A 42 5.29 68.84 -64.69
N TRP A 43 6.58 69.03 -64.62
CA TRP A 43 7.56 68.10 -64.08
C TRP A 43 7.42 67.94 -62.54
N ALA A 44 7.12 69.05 -61.82
CA ALA A 44 6.94 68.97 -60.34
C ALA A 44 5.65 68.25 -60.02
N VAL A 45 4.60 68.35 -60.80
CA VAL A 45 3.38 67.53 -60.65
C VAL A 45 3.67 66.05 -60.86
N ALA A 46 4.37 65.71 -61.95
CA ALA A 46 4.70 64.32 -62.29
C ALA A 46 5.63 63.67 -61.20
N VAL A 47 6.57 64.47 -60.68
CA VAL A 47 7.44 63.98 -59.54
C VAL A 47 6.64 63.78 -58.28
N ASN A 48 5.68 64.67 -57.98
CA ASN A 48 4.85 64.49 -56.77
C ASN A 48 3.88 63.32 -56.90
N GLU A 49 3.34 63.02 -58.07
CA GLU A 49 2.56 61.83 -58.35
C GLU A 49 3.40 60.53 -58.12
N LEU A 50 4.67 60.54 -58.57
CA LEU A 50 5.58 59.44 -58.34
C LEU A 50 5.89 59.26 -56.83
N ILE A 51 6.13 60.38 -56.13
CA ILE A 51 6.33 60.43 -54.70
C ILE A 51 5.10 59.86 -53.96
N ASP A 52 3.90 60.25 -54.36
CA ASP A 52 2.71 59.69 -53.73
C ASP A 52 2.59 58.17 -53.92
N ARG A 53 2.83 57.63 -55.13
CA ARG A 53 2.81 56.17 -55.38
C ARG A 53 3.88 55.44 -54.61
N VAL A 54 5.07 56.01 -54.53
CA VAL A 54 6.15 55.38 -53.73
C VAL A 54 5.81 55.41 -52.26
N ASN A 55 5.26 56.46 -51.72
CA ASN A 55 4.84 56.56 -50.34
C ASN A 55 3.66 55.62 -50.04
N GLU A 56 2.69 55.49 -50.95
CA GLU A 56 1.59 54.52 -50.84
C GLU A 56 2.13 53.08 -50.80
N GLU A 57 3.11 52.76 -51.66
CA GLU A 57 3.75 51.41 -51.64
C GLU A 57 4.52 51.17 -50.36
N ILE A 58 5.23 52.19 -49.85
CA ILE A 58 5.93 52.08 -48.54
C ILE A 58 4.92 51.79 -47.39
N ASP A 59 3.81 52.51 -47.38
CA ASP A 59 2.73 52.32 -46.39
C ASP A 59 2.11 50.93 -46.52
N TYR A 60 1.88 50.44 -47.72
CA TYR A 60 1.33 49.14 -47.99
C TYR A 60 2.30 48.03 -47.51
N GLN A 61 3.59 48.19 -47.80
CA GLN A 61 4.59 47.19 -47.35
C GLN A 61 4.73 47.20 -45.83
N LYS A 62 4.72 48.37 -45.18
CA LYS A 62 4.72 48.47 -43.72
C LYS A 62 3.48 47.83 -43.12
N PHE A 63 2.31 48.06 -43.67
CA PHE A 63 1.05 47.42 -43.23
C PHE A 63 1.12 45.88 -43.37
N ARG A 64 1.62 45.39 -44.51
CA ARG A 64 1.80 43.95 -44.72
C ARG A 64 2.71 43.29 -43.68
N ILE A 65 3.88 43.88 -43.45
CA ILE A 65 4.86 43.37 -42.48
C ILE A 65 4.24 43.40 -41.09
N HIS A 66 3.59 44.47 -40.69
CA HIS A 66 2.92 44.58 -39.41
C HIS A 66 1.83 43.53 -39.24
N THR A 67 1.00 43.34 -40.27
CA THR A 67 -0.08 42.36 -40.25
C THR A 67 0.46 40.91 -40.16
N ILE A 68 1.54 40.58 -40.90
CA ILE A 68 2.18 39.27 -40.84
C ILE A 68 2.75 39.02 -39.45
N ASN A 69 3.49 39.96 -38.88
CA ASN A 69 4.10 39.83 -37.58
C ASN A 69 3.04 39.67 -36.47
N ALA A 70 1.95 40.40 -36.54
CA ALA A 70 0.83 40.27 -35.63
C ALA A 70 0.14 38.90 -35.74
N ALA A 71 0.00 38.38 -36.97
CA ALA A 71 -0.65 37.08 -37.23
C ALA A 71 0.19 35.89 -36.76
N VAL A 72 1.53 35.97 -36.84
CA VAL A 72 2.45 34.93 -36.36
C VAL A 72 2.94 35.16 -34.93
N HIS A 73 2.41 36.17 -34.24
CA HIS A 73 2.79 36.54 -32.87
C HIS A 73 4.31 36.63 -32.69
N SER A 74 4.99 37.33 -33.65
CA SER A 74 6.44 37.47 -33.59
C SER A 74 6.83 38.95 -33.51
N GLY A 75 7.75 39.24 -32.60
CA GLY A 75 8.46 40.50 -32.54
C GLY A 75 9.55 40.56 -33.61
N VAL A 76 9.68 41.73 -34.29
CA VAL A 76 10.81 41.96 -35.23
C VAL A 76 11.84 42.82 -34.54
N TRP A 77 13.08 42.49 -34.76
CA TRP A 77 14.21 43.29 -34.32
C TRP A 77 15.15 43.56 -35.52
N TYR A 78 15.82 44.69 -35.44
CA TYR A 78 16.76 45.13 -36.45
C TYR A 78 17.92 45.82 -35.79
N MET A 79 19.14 45.57 -36.28
CA MET A 79 20.32 46.33 -35.87
C MET A 79 21.18 46.70 -37.06
N LYS A 80 21.70 47.96 -37.06
CA LYS A 80 22.65 48.48 -38.02
C LYS A 80 24.04 48.20 -37.49
N ILE A 81 24.93 47.68 -38.38
CA ILE A 81 26.27 47.26 -38.03
C ILE A 81 27.26 48.26 -38.65
N ASN A 82 28.22 48.74 -37.85
CA ASN A 82 29.33 49.56 -38.29
C ASN A 82 30.46 48.76 -38.95
N ALA A 83 31.40 49.46 -39.64
CA ALA A 83 32.53 48.84 -40.27
C ALA A 83 33.47 48.08 -39.28
N ASP A 84 33.46 48.42 -37.99
CA ASP A 84 34.23 47.78 -36.93
C ASP A 84 33.44 46.66 -36.23
N PHE A 85 32.30 46.21 -36.78
CA PHE A 85 31.35 45.24 -36.24
C PHE A 85 30.64 45.68 -34.95
N SER A 86 30.76 46.94 -34.53
CA SER A 86 29.93 47.50 -33.48
C SER A 86 28.52 47.77 -33.98
N ILE A 87 27.54 47.80 -33.08
CA ILE A 87 26.12 48.09 -33.41
C ILE A 87 25.91 49.60 -33.35
N ALA A 88 25.57 50.19 -34.49
CA ALA A 88 25.28 51.61 -34.58
C ALA A 88 23.98 52.02 -33.90
N TYR A 89 22.93 51.23 -34.07
CA TYR A 89 21.65 51.35 -33.40
C TYR A 89 20.85 50.05 -33.52
N ALA A 90 19.87 49.87 -32.64
CA ALA A 90 18.90 48.80 -32.70
C ALA A 90 17.50 49.34 -32.82
N ILE A 91 16.57 48.59 -33.39
CA ILE A 91 15.15 48.89 -33.47
C ILE A 91 14.38 47.65 -33.02
N TRP A 92 13.50 47.86 -32.09
CA TRP A 92 12.61 46.83 -31.60
C TRP A 92 11.20 47.17 -32.08
N SER A 93 10.46 46.20 -32.68
CA SER A 93 9.07 46.46 -33.08
C SER A 93 8.15 46.60 -31.86
N ASP A 94 7.00 47.23 -32.07
CA ASP A 94 5.98 47.35 -31.01
C ASP A 94 5.48 45.97 -30.56
N GLU A 95 5.46 45.01 -31.48
CA GLU A 95 5.14 43.59 -31.16
C GLU A 95 6.19 43.00 -30.23
N PHE A 96 7.49 43.21 -30.51
CA PHE A 96 8.59 42.78 -29.63
C PHE A 96 8.39 43.31 -28.21
N ARG A 97 8.10 44.64 -28.09
CA ARG A 97 7.87 45.28 -26.77
C ARG A 97 6.66 44.66 -26.05
N ARG A 98 5.54 44.47 -26.76
CA ARG A 98 4.32 43.90 -26.20
C ARG A 98 4.54 42.48 -25.66
N MET A 99 5.32 41.64 -26.36
CA MET A 99 5.63 40.28 -25.95
C MET A 99 6.39 40.21 -24.63
N ILE A 100 7.21 41.22 -24.37
CA ILE A 100 7.95 41.34 -23.11
C ILE A 100 7.29 42.23 -22.06
N GLY A 101 6.03 42.69 -22.34
CA GLY A 101 5.19 43.48 -21.45
C GLY A 101 5.47 44.96 -21.41
N PHE A 102 6.27 45.51 -22.36
CA PHE A 102 6.55 46.95 -22.51
C PHE A 102 5.61 47.60 -23.52
N HIS A 103 5.42 48.90 -23.39
CA HIS A 103 4.40 49.61 -24.16
C HIS A 103 4.98 50.36 -25.41
N ASP A 104 6.09 51.06 -25.21
CA ASP A 104 6.67 51.89 -26.26
C ASP A 104 8.20 52.07 -26.14
N GLU A 105 8.77 52.97 -26.92
CA GLU A 105 10.20 53.26 -26.96
C GLU A 105 10.70 54.01 -25.71
N ASN A 106 9.81 54.60 -24.90
CA ASN A 106 10.22 55.30 -23.67
C ASN A 106 10.50 54.35 -22.56
N ASP A 107 9.74 53.25 -22.48
CA ASP A 107 9.92 52.21 -21.44
C ASP A 107 10.84 51.04 -21.88
N PHE A 108 10.99 50.83 -23.21
CA PHE A 108 11.98 49.89 -23.77
C PHE A 108 12.65 50.55 -25.00
N PRO A 109 13.75 51.30 -24.80
CA PRO A 109 14.40 52.09 -25.84
C PRO A 109 15.06 51.25 -26.93
N ASN A 110 15.28 51.87 -28.08
CA ASN A 110 15.92 51.30 -29.24
C ASN A 110 17.46 51.22 -29.09
N THR A 111 17.91 50.52 -28.06
CA THR A 111 19.34 50.29 -27.77
C THR A 111 19.62 48.79 -27.55
N VAL A 112 20.86 48.37 -27.77
CA VAL A 112 21.28 46.99 -27.53
C VAL A 112 21.22 46.67 -26.03
N GLU A 113 21.53 47.66 -25.18
CA GLU A 113 21.53 47.52 -23.72
C GLU A 113 20.15 47.23 -23.16
N ALA A 114 19.07 47.78 -23.81
CA ALA A 114 17.69 47.49 -23.40
C ALA A 114 17.39 45.97 -23.46
N TRP A 115 17.93 45.29 -24.44
CA TRP A 115 17.81 43.85 -24.61
C TRP A 115 18.85 43.09 -23.79
N SER A 116 20.15 43.39 -23.94
CA SER A 116 21.21 42.60 -23.35
C SER A 116 21.21 42.59 -21.83
N SER A 117 20.83 43.70 -21.18
CA SER A 117 20.72 43.81 -19.70
C SER A 117 19.57 43.00 -19.12
N ARG A 118 18.69 42.47 -19.93
CA ARG A 118 17.53 41.68 -19.53
C ARG A 118 17.71 40.16 -19.74
N LEU A 119 18.82 39.76 -20.39
CA LEU A 119 19.13 38.37 -20.55
C LEU A 119 19.33 37.69 -19.18
N HIS A 120 18.93 36.45 -19.09
CA HIS A 120 19.20 35.65 -17.86
C HIS A 120 20.70 35.50 -17.68
N PRO A 121 21.24 35.60 -16.45
CA PRO A 121 22.71 35.49 -16.22
C PRO A 121 23.35 34.26 -16.85
N ASP A 122 22.70 33.08 -16.74
CA ASP A 122 23.23 31.84 -17.32
C ASP A 122 23.22 31.82 -18.85
N ASP A 123 22.36 32.60 -19.50
CA ASP A 123 22.17 32.59 -20.95
C ASP A 123 22.93 33.73 -21.65
N THR A 124 23.39 34.74 -20.89
CA THR A 124 24.00 35.98 -21.42
C THR A 124 25.20 35.69 -22.27
N ASP A 125 26.20 34.97 -21.75
CA ASP A 125 27.46 34.71 -22.46
C ASP A 125 27.21 33.88 -23.73
N GLY A 126 26.36 32.86 -23.68
CA GLY A 126 26.02 32.04 -24.83
C GLY A 126 25.31 32.82 -25.93
N THR A 127 24.34 33.64 -25.55
CA THR A 127 23.55 34.49 -26.49
C THR A 127 24.43 35.52 -27.17
N LEU A 128 25.22 36.27 -26.41
CA LEU A 128 26.10 37.31 -26.94
C LEU A 128 27.23 36.74 -27.82
N THR A 129 27.76 35.56 -27.44
CA THR A 129 28.77 34.86 -28.26
C THR A 129 28.17 34.42 -29.59
N SER A 130 26.99 33.80 -29.63
CA SER A 130 26.31 33.38 -30.84
C SER A 130 25.98 34.57 -31.75
N PHE A 131 25.52 35.68 -31.17
CA PHE A 131 25.26 36.91 -31.89
C PHE A 131 26.56 37.47 -32.53
N THR A 132 27.64 37.54 -31.78
CA THR A 132 28.94 38.03 -32.23
C THR A 132 29.53 37.13 -33.32
N GLN A 133 29.45 35.83 -33.20
CA GLN A 133 29.92 34.87 -34.19
C GLN A 133 29.16 35.02 -35.51
N CYS A 134 27.80 35.16 -35.46
CA CYS A 134 27.00 35.38 -36.65
C CYS A 134 27.38 36.64 -37.38
N ILE A 135 27.63 37.75 -36.68
CA ILE A 135 28.04 39.04 -37.32
C ILE A 135 29.42 38.96 -37.93
N LYS A 136 30.40 38.35 -37.20
CA LYS A 136 31.80 38.28 -37.61
C LYS A 136 32.10 37.23 -38.69
N ASP A 137 31.20 36.29 -38.92
CA ASP A 137 31.38 35.27 -39.97
C ASP A 137 31.16 35.86 -41.35
N LEU A 138 32.21 36.25 -42.02
CA LEU A 138 32.17 36.83 -43.39
C LEU A 138 31.68 35.83 -44.45
N SER A 139 31.70 34.52 -44.16
CA SER A 139 31.16 33.50 -45.06
C SER A 139 29.64 33.50 -45.12
N GLY A 140 28.98 34.02 -44.08
CA GLY A 140 27.52 34.07 -43.96
C GLY A 140 26.87 32.69 -43.62
N ASN A 141 27.66 31.70 -43.23
CA ASN A 141 27.16 30.36 -42.95
C ASN A 141 26.79 30.14 -41.46
N THR A 142 27.11 31.08 -40.57
CA THR A 142 26.76 31.02 -39.16
C THR A 142 25.43 31.69 -38.93
N PRO A 143 24.33 30.95 -38.68
CA PRO A 143 23.04 31.51 -38.37
C PRO A 143 23.02 32.14 -36.97
N TYR A 144 22.18 33.13 -36.76
CA TYR A 144 21.75 33.50 -35.42
C TYR A 144 20.42 32.84 -35.16
N ASP A 145 20.43 31.80 -34.32
CA ASP A 145 19.27 30.95 -34.00
C ASP A 145 19.46 30.41 -32.60
N VAL A 146 18.81 31.04 -31.60
CA VAL A 146 19.05 30.79 -30.18
C VAL A 146 17.79 30.87 -29.35
N ASN A 147 17.70 30.04 -28.34
CA ASN A 147 16.73 30.15 -27.27
C ASN A 147 17.41 30.74 -26.04
N TYR A 148 16.78 31.71 -25.41
CA TYR A 148 17.27 32.29 -24.16
C TYR A 148 16.13 32.79 -23.29
N ARG A 149 16.40 32.95 -22.01
CA ARG A 149 15.49 33.57 -21.04
C ARG A 149 15.73 35.08 -21.02
N MET A 150 14.65 35.83 -21.08
CA MET A 150 14.68 37.26 -20.98
C MET A 150 13.74 37.76 -19.89
N LYS A 151 14.20 38.75 -19.12
CA LYS A 151 13.43 39.38 -18.03
C LYS A 151 12.35 40.29 -18.63
N VAL A 152 11.11 39.94 -18.39
CA VAL A 152 9.93 40.73 -18.87
C VAL A 152 9.58 41.86 -17.88
N TYR A 153 8.59 42.64 -18.17
CA TYR A 153 8.23 43.86 -17.44
C TYR A 153 7.93 43.63 -15.95
N ASP A 154 7.26 42.55 -15.61
CA ASP A 154 6.91 42.17 -14.20
C ASP A 154 8.09 41.64 -13.41
N GLY A 155 9.26 41.53 -14.03
CA GLY A 155 10.50 41.04 -13.39
C GLY A 155 10.70 39.54 -13.47
N SER A 156 9.76 38.75 -13.99
CA SER A 156 9.93 37.31 -14.25
C SER A 156 10.76 37.07 -15.50
N TYR A 157 11.27 35.82 -15.60
CA TYR A 157 11.96 35.39 -16.82
C TYR A 157 11.03 34.50 -17.65
N LYS A 158 11.04 34.74 -18.97
CA LYS A 158 10.34 33.94 -19.97
C LYS A 158 11.33 33.45 -21.03
N TRP A 159 11.02 32.31 -21.63
CA TRP A 159 11.77 31.74 -22.73
C TRP A 159 11.35 32.37 -24.06
N PHE A 160 12.33 32.79 -24.83
CA PHE A 160 12.15 33.31 -26.16
C PHE A 160 13.08 32.59 -27.14
N HIS A 161 12.57 32.43 -28.36
CA HIS A 161 13.36 31.99 -29.51
C HIS A 161 13.66 33.22 -30.37
N ALA A 162 14.92 33.45 -30.65
CA ALA A 162 15.36 34.55 -31.54
C ALA A 162 16.17 33.98 -32.71
N SER A 163 15.76 34.34 -33.92
CA SER A 163 16.52 34.02 -35.11
C SER A 163 16.72 35.28 -35.99
N GLY A 164 17.83 35.35 -36.70
CA GLY A 164 18.16 36.51 -37.50
C GLY A 164 19.07 36.22 -38.67
N ASN A 165 18.92 37.00 -39.75
CA ASN A 165 19.74 36.96 -40.93
C ASN A 165 20.55 38.26 -41.09
N VAL A 166 21.84 38.14 -41.43
CA VAL A 166 22.75 39.26 -41.68
C VAL A 166 22.71 39.65 -43.14
N VAL A 167 22.37 40.93 -43.43
CA VAL A 167 22.50 41.53 -44.73
C VAL A 167 23.93 42.03 -44.88
N ARG A 168 24.59 41.63 -45.99
CA ARG A 168 26.00 41.92 -46.26
C ARG A 168 26.16 42.72 -47.54
N ASN A 169 27.20 43.50 -47.58
CA ASN A 169 27.59 44.22 -48.81
C ASN A 169 28.32 43.28 -49.79
N GLN A 170 28.73 43.82 -50.95
CA GLN A 170 29.40 43.08 -52.01
C GLN A 170 30.74 42.44 -51.58
N SER A 171 31.38 43.00 -50.56
CA SER A 171 32.63 42.47 -49.99
C SER A 171 32.41 41.45 -48.88
N GLY A 172 31.18 41.07 -48.60
CA GLY A 172 30.80 40.13 -47.52
C GLY A 172 30.72 40.75 -46.14
N HIS A 173 31.00 42.05 -46.02
CA HIS A 173 30.95 42.74 -44.72
C HIS A 173 29.48 42.92 -44.26
N PRO A 174 29.15 42.62 -42.98
CA PRO A 174 27.81 42.81 -42.46
C PRO A 174 27.43 44.29 -42.37
N GLU A 175 26.26 44.63 -42.85
CA GLU A 175 25.70 45.99 -42.78
C GLU A 175 24.49 46.09 -41.84
N GLU A 176 23.70 45.04 -41.83
CA GLU A 176 22.44 44.97 -41.04
C GLU A 176 22.19 43.55 -40.61
N ILE A 177 21.53 43.38 -39.48
CA ILE A 177 20.93 42.12 -39.08
C ILE A 177 19.46 42.35 -38.76
N ILE A 178 18.61 41.47 -39.29
CA ILE A 178 17.17 41.52 -39.10
C ILE A 178 16.74 40.16 -38.59
N GLY A 179 15.91 40.14 -37.56
CA GLY A 179 15.45 38.90 -36.98
C GLY A 179 14.02 38.96 -36.43
N VAL A 180 13.57 37.78 -36.06
CA VAL A 180 12.30 37.54 -35.39
C VAL A 180 12.51 37.04 -33.98
N PHE A 181 11.51 37.30 -33.15
CA PHE A 181 11.52 36.98 -31.73
C PHE A 181 10.16 36.38 -31.36
N VAL A 182 10.13 35.19 -30.77
CA VAL A 182 8.91 34.42 -30.48
C VAL A 182 8.91 34.00 -29.03
N ASP A 183 7.78 34.18 -28.35
CA ASP A 183 7.56 33.65 -27.00
C ASP A 183 7.35 32.15 -27.10
N ILE A 184 8.24 31.35 -26.49
CA ILE A 184 8.19 29.90 -26.43
C ILE A 184 8.05 29.39 -24.97
N ASP A 185 7.72 30.27 -24.04
CA ASP A 185 7.67 29.99 -22.60
C ASP A 185 6.63 28.91 -22.26
N GLU A 186 5.46 28.99 -22.86
CA GLU A 186 4.40 28.02 -22.67
C GLU A 186 4.77 26.65 -23.26
N GLU A 187 5.41 26.63 -24.42
CA GLU A 187 5.90 25.40 -25.05
C GLU A 187 6.95 24.70 -24.20
N ILE A 188 7.94 25.45 -23.71
CA ILE A 188 9.00 24.91 -22.84
C ILE A 188 8.40 24.40 -21.53
N LYS A 189 7.54 25.17 -20.85
CA LYS A 189 6.87 24.76 -19.61
C LYS A 189 6.02 23.52 -19.78
N ASN A 190 5.27 23.43 -20.86
CA ASN A 190 4.46 22.24 -21.17
C ASN A 190 5.34 21.01 -21.39
N LYS A 191 6.46 21.17 -22.10
CA LYS A 191 7.42 20.10 -22.32
C LYS A 191 8.08 19.65 -21.01
N GLU A 192 8.51 20.57 -20.18
CA GLU A 192 9.07 20.27 -18.85
C GLU A 192 8.05 19.58 -17.93
N TYR A 193 6.81 20.08 -17.93
CA TYR A 193 5.72 19.46 -17.16
C TYR A 193 5.41 18.03 -17.64
N LEU A 194 5.41 17.81 -18.95
CA LEU A 194 5.20 16.46 -19.52
C LEU A 194 6.35 15.52 -19.13
N ASP A 195 7.60 15.97 -19.29
CA ASP A 195 8.79 15.19 -18.92
C ASP A 195 8.80 14.85 -17.42
N TYR A 196 8.52 15.85 -16.56
CA TYR A 196 8.37 15.62 -15.13
C TYR A 196 7.26 14.61 -14.82
N THR A 197 6.13 14.73 -15.50
CA THR A 197 4.97 13.84 -15.28
C THR A 197 5.30 12.41 -15.69
N LEU A 198 5.96 12.23 -16.84
CA LEU A 198 6.41 10.91 -17.31
C LEU A 198 7.40 10.29 -16.32
N LYS A 199 8.43 11.02 -15.90
CA LYS A 199 9.41 10.55 -14.92
C LYS A 199 8.76 10.18 -13.58
N ARG A 200 7.75 10.95 -13.15
CA ARG A 200 6.98 10.63 -11.95
C ARG A 200 6.21 9.30 -12.09
N TYR A 201 5.58 9.07 -13.24
CA TYR A 201 4.90 7.80 -13.49
C TYR A 201 5.88 6.63 -13.57
N GLU A 202 7.01 6.78 -14.23
CA GLU A 202 8.06 5.75 -14.31
C GLU A 202 8.61 5.40 -12.91
N ALA A 203 8.86 6.42 -12.09
CA ALA A 203 9.31 6.21 -10.70
C ALA A 203 8.27 5.45 -9.86
N ILE A 204 6.98 5.79 -9.98
CA ILE A 204 5.90 5.09 -9.29
C ILE A 204 5.79 3.64 -9.77
N ASP A 205 5.77 3.41 -11.09
CA ASP A 205 5.67 2.06 -11.67
C ASP A 205 6.85 1.17 -11.25
N SER A 206 8.05 1.76 -11.10
CA SER A 206 9.26 1.02 -10.70
C SER A 206 9.24 0.49 -9.26
N ILE A 207 8.48 1.11 -8.35
CA ILE A 207 8.38 0.71 -6.94
C ILE A 207 7.16 -0.15 -6.64
N LEU A 208 6.18 -0.22 -7.56
CA LEU A 208 5.01 -1.06 -7.41
C LEU A 208 5.39 -2.54 -7.53
N SER A 209 4.81 -3.36 -6.67
CA SER A 209 4.93 -4.83 -6.73
C SER A 209 4.01 -5.43 -7.79
N GLU A 210 2.97 -4.72 -8.16
CA GLU A 210 2.00 -5.14 -9.16
C GLU A 210 2.52 -4.90 -10.58
N GLY A 211 2.08 -5.75 -11.50
CA GLY A 211 2.31 -5.59 -12.94
C GLY A 211 1.19 -4.79 -13.58
N SER A 212 1.47 -3.57 -14.02
CA SER A 212 0.49 -2.73 -14.70
C SER A 212 0.26 -3.15 -16.15
N TRP A 213 -0.96 -2.92 -16.64
CA TRP A 213 -1.35 -3.18 -18.01
C TRP A 213 -2.38 -2.18 -18.50
N ASN A 214 -2.45 -1.98 -19.81
CA ASN A 214 -3.53 -1.23 -20.41
C ASN A 214 -3.92 -1.73 -21.80
N MET A 215 -5.12 -1.31 -22.22
CA MET A 215 -5.64 -1.50 -23.57
C MET A 215 -6.21 -0.18 -24.07
N ARG A 216 -5.64 0.37 -25.13
CA ARG A 216 -6.19 1.51 -25.86
C ARG A 216 -7.24 1.03 -26.84
N VAL A 217 -8.43 1.61 -26.76
CA VAL A 217 -9.56 1.28 -27.64
C VAL A 217 -9.44 2.06 -28.95
N ILE A 218 -9.40 1.36 -30.06
CA ILE A 218 -9.27 1.94 -31.41
C ILE A 218 -10.64 2.03 -32.07
N GLY A 219 -10.96 3.22 -32.62
CA GLY A 219 -12.22 3.45 -33.36
C GLY A 219 -13.46 3.36 -32.48
N ASP A 220 -13.34 3.60 -31.18
CA ASP A 220 -14.43 3.53 -30.21
C ASP A 220 -15.07 2.10 -30.10
N ASP A 221 -14.39 1.10 -30.61
CA ASP A 221 -14.84 -0.29 -30.60
C ASP A 221 -13.98 -1.14 -29.68
N PRO A 222 -14.49 -1.52 -28.49
CA PRO A 222 -13.75 -2.35 -27.53
C PRO A 222 -13.49 -3.78 -28.02
N THR A 223 -14.18 -4.21 -29.11
CA THR A 223 -13.99 -5.53 -29.73
C THR A 223 -13.02 -5.50 -30.91
N ASN A 224 -12.50 -4.32 -31.27
CA ASN A 224 -11.61 -4.14 -32.39
C ASN A 224 -10.36 -5.02 -32.25
N PRO A 225 -10.01 -5.86 -33.23
CA PRO A 225 -8.83 -6.72 -33.17
C PRO A 225 -7.50 -5.95 -33.16
N ASN A 226 -7.54 -4.66 -33.52
CA ASN A 226 -6.37 -3.78 -33.52
C ASN A 226 -6.25 -2.95 -32.20
N ASN A 227 -7.07 -3.23 -31.19
CA ASN A 227 -6.90 -2.61 -29.88
C ASN A 227 -5.48 -2.83 -29.38
N GLU A 228 -4.83 -1.75 -28.95
CA GLU A 228 -3.43 -1.74 -28.55
C GLU A 228 -3.29 -2.14 -27.09
N PHE A 229 -2.68 -3.30 -26.84
CA PHE A 229 -2.34 -3.73 -25.48
C PHE A 229 -0.93 -3.28 -25.12
N TRP A 230 -0.75 -2.97 -23.87
CA TRP A 230 0.56 -2.71 -23.28
C TRP A 230 0.65 -3.43 -21.93
N TRP A 231 1.77 -4.09 -21.73
CA TRP A 231 2.12 -4.77 -20.48
C TRP A 231 3.38 -4.11 -19.92
N SER A 232 3.43 -3.77 -18.64
CA SER A 232 4.65 -3.24 -18.03
C SER A 232 5.74 -4.30 -17.95
N ASP A 233 6.98 -3.89 -17.80
CA ASP A 233 8.09 -4.81 -17.57
C ASP A 233 7.87 -5.63 -16.29
N ARG A 234 7.29 -5.00 -15.27
CA ARG A 234 6.90 -5.69 -14.04
C ARG A 234 5.86 -6.78 -14.30
N PHE A 235 4.85 -6.53 -15.13
CA PHE A 235 3.87 -7.55 -15.53
C PHE A 235 4.56 -8.77 -16.16
N ARG A 236 5.50 -8.52 -17.07
CA ARG A 236 6.29 -9.57 -17.72
C ARG A 236 7.13 -10.34 -16.72
N HIS A 237 7.85 -9.65 -15.84
CA HIS A 237 8.71 -10.25 -14.83
C HIS A 237 7.94 -11.10 -13.82
N LEU A 238 6.73 -10.73 -13.43
CA LEU A 238 5.85 -11.55 -12.58
C LEU A 238 5.55 -12.90 -13.21
N LEU A 239 5.43 -12.95 -14.54
CA LEU A 239 5.24 -14.17 -15.31
C LEU A 239 6.55 -14.86 -15.76
N GLY A 240 7.71 -14.27 -15.42
CA GLY A 240 9.04 -14.79 -15.77
C GLY A 240 9.51 -14.46 -17.17
N PHE A 241 8.89 -13.48 -17.85
CA PHE A 241 9.30 -12.97 -19.17
C PHE A 241 10.18 -11.73 -19.00
N SER A 242 11.02 -11.46 -20.04
CA SER A 242 12.03 -10.41 -19.96
C SER A 242 11.59 -9.12 -20.64
N ASP A 243 10.96 -9.21 -21.81
CA ASP A 243 10.66 -8.04 -22.65
C ASP A 243 9.50 -8.30 -23.65
N THR A 244 9.34 -7.37 -24.59
CA THR A 244 8.29 -7.46 -25.63
C THR A 244 8.55 -8.53 -26.69
N THR A 245 9.74 -9.09 -26.76
CA THR A 245 10.10 -10.13 -27.72
C THR A 245 9.52 -11.47 -27.29
N ASP A 246 9.62 -11.78 -26.01
CA ASP A 246 9.14 -13.04 -25.43
C ASP A 246 7.73 -12.94 -24.82
N PHE A 247 7.25 -11.70 -24.56
CA PHE A 247 5.85 -11.41 -24.18
C PHE A 247 5.34 -10.16 -24.91
N PRO A 248 4.87 -10.30 -26.16
CA PRO A 248 4.42 -9.19 -26.99
C PRO A 248 3.22 -8.42 -26.40
N ASN A 249 3.09 -7.15 -26.81
CA ASN A 249 1.96 -6.29 -26.47
C ASN A 249 0.68 -6.66 -27.23
N LYS A 250 0.14 -7.85 -26.97
CA LYS A 250 -1.06 -8.40 -27.59
C LYS A 250 -1.95 -9.07 -26.55
N LEU A 251 -3.25 -9.09 -26.79
CA LEU A 251 -4.24 -9.75 -25.92
C LEU A 251 -3.89 -11.22 -25.67
N ASN A 252 -3.50 -11.94 -26.72
CA ASN A 252 -3.23 -13.37 -26.63
C ASN A 252 -1.98 -13.72 -25.82
N SER A 253 -1.04 -12.78 -25.61
CA SER A 253 0.08 -12.99 -24.70
C SER A 253 -0.38 -13.28 -23.27
N TRP A 254 -1.52 -12.72 -22.86
CA TRP A 254 -2.17 -12.96 -21.58
C TRP A 254 -3.24 -14.05 -21.67
N SER A 255 -4.17 -13.96 -22.62
CA SER A 255 -5.36 -14.83 -22.67
C SER A 255 -5.03 -16.30 -22.90
N ASP A 256 -3.92 -16.61 -23.61
CA ASP A 256 -3.49 -17.99 -23.86
C ASP A 256 -2.75 -18.61 -22.65
N ARG A 257 -2.47 -17.82 -21.62
CA ARG A 257 -1.86 -18.26 -20.37
C ARG A 257 -2.85 -18.47 -19.24
N LEU A 258 -4.10 -18.10 -19.45
CA LEU A 258 -5.15 -18.36 -18.47
C LEU A 258 -5.33 -19.88 -18.28
N HIS A 259 -5.48 -20.29 -17.04
CA HIS A 259 -5.82 -21.69 -16.72
C HIS A 259 -7.15 -22.08 -17.37
N GLU A 260 -7.27 -23.31 -17.85
CA GLU A 260 -8.43 -23.76 -18.61
C GLU A 260 -9.76 -23.54 -17.85
N GLU A 261 -9.79 -23.83 -16.56
CA GLU A 261 -10.97 -23.61 -15.71
C GLU A 261 -11.30 -22.12 -15.50
N ASP A 262 -10.29 -21.23 -15.53
CA ASP A 262 -10.47 -19.80 -15.27
C ASP A 262 -10.75 -19.00 -16.54
N LYS A 263 -10.32 -19.49 -17.71
CA LYS A 263 -10.28 -18.76 -18.98
C LYS A 263 -11.65 -18.19 -19.37
N ALA A 264 -12.68 -19.01 -19.34
CA ALA A 264 -14.01 -18.59 -19.78
C ALA A 264 -14.58 -17.46 -18.89
N ARG A 265 -14.53 -17.63 -17.56
CA ARG A 265 -15.05 -16.63 -16.60
C ARG A 265 -14.26 -15.33 -16.64
N THR A 266 -12.93 -15.41 -16.81
CA THR A 266 -12.04 -14.24 -16.83
C THR A 266 -12.26 -13.40 -18.08
N LEU A 267 -12.35 -14.04 -19.26
CA LEU A 267 -12.63 -13.34 -20.50
C LEU A 267 -14.04 -12.72 -20.50
N GLN A 268 -15.02 -13.42 -19.96
CA GLN A 268 -16.38 -12.89 -19.82
C GLN A 268 -16.42 -11.69 -18.87
N ALA A 269 -15.71 -11.74 -17.73
CA ALA A 269 -15.63 -10.62 -16.79
C ALA A 269 -14.98 -9.41 -17.45
N PHE A 270 -13.87 -9.60 -18.18
CA PHE A 270 -13.19 -8.54 -18.92
C PHE A 270 -14.11 -7.91 -19.97
N GLN A 271 -14.78 -8.72 -20.76
CA GLN A 271 -15.75 -8.26 -21.77
C GLN A 271 -16.92 -7.51 -21.12
N SER A 272 -17.50 -8.05 -20.05
CA SER A 272 -18.62 -7.41 -19.35
C SER A 272 -18.23 -6.05 -18.77
N HIS A 273 -17.02 -5.95 -18.18
CA HIS A 273 -16.48 -4.69 -17.67
C HIS A 273 -16.34 -3.63 -18.76
N ILE A 274 -15.80 -3.99 -19.93
CA ILE A 274 -15.56 -3.03 -21.01
C ILE A 274 -16.87 -2.61 -21.67
N MET A 275 -17.80 -3.55 -21.88
CA MET A 275 -19.07 -3.33 -22.57
C MET A 275 -20.13 -2.66 -21.68
N ASP A 276 -19.89 -2.55 -20.39
CA ASP A 276 -20.79 -1.79 -19.51
C ASP A 276 -20.53 -0.29 -19.62
N TYR A 277 -21.21 0.38 -20.53
CA TYR A 277 -21.12 1.84 -20.75
C TYR A 277 -21.51 2.68 -19.54
N SER A 278 -22.17 2.07 -18.55
CA SER A 278 -22.45 2.76 -17.27
C SER A 278 -21.24 2.85 -16.36
N GLY A 279 -20.20 2.03 -16.59
CA GLY A 279 -18.98 1.96 -15.81
C GLY A 279 -19.13 1.38 -14.40
N ARG A 280 -20.25 0.68 -14.10
CA ARG A 280 -20.52 0.10 -12.78
C ARG A 280 -20.00 -1.31 -12.59
N THR A 281 -19.80 -2.04 -13.69
CA THR A 281 -19.26 -3.42 -13.64
C THR A 281 -17.78 -3.37 -13.31
N PRO A 282 -17.34 -3.90 -12.15
CA PRO A 282 -15.92 -3.93 -11.81
C PRO A 282 -15.19 -4.97 -12.66
N PHE A 283 -13.89 -4.77 -12.85
CA PHE A 283 -12.95 -5.83 -13.21
C PHE A 283 -12.07 -6.06 -11.99
N ASP A 284 -12.42 -7.04 -11.19
CA ASP A 284 -11.80 -7.38 -9.91
C ASP A 284 -11.99 -8.88 -9.70
N LEU A 285 -10.93 -9.67 -9.97
CA LEU A 285 -11.01 -11.13 -9.89
C LEU A 285 -9.64 -11.78 -9.74
N GLU A 286 -9.67 -12.99 -9.20
CA GLU A 286 -8.50 -13.85 -9.08
C GLU A 286 -8.53 -14.94 -10.14
N TYR A 287 -7.38 -15.20 -10.76
CA TYR A 287 -7.23 -16.27 -11.76
C TYR A 287 -5.79 -16.77 -11.83
N ARG A 288 -5.61 -17.93 -12.42
CA ARG A 288 -4.30 -18.55 -12.61
C ARG A 288 -3.74 -18.21 -13.99
N LEU A 289 -2.47 -17.80 -14.02
CA LEU A 289 -1.68 -17.61 -15.24
C LEU A 289 -0.50 -18.56 -15.29
N LYS A 290 -0.26 -19.09 -16.48
CA LYS A 290 0.89 -19.93 -16.79
C LYS A 290 2.13 -19.06 -16.98
N THR A 291 3.14 -19.25 -16.15
CA THR A 291 4.44 -18.58 -16.24
C THR A 291 5.25 -19.09 -17.44
N LYS A 292 6.39 -18.48 -17.71
CA LYS A 292 7.34 -18.94 -18.74
C LYS A 292 7.88 -20.35 -18.47
N THR A 293 8.01 -20.74 -17.20
CA THR A 293 8.43 -22.08 -16.79
C THR A 293 7.36 -23.14 -16.95
N GLY A 294 6.12 -22.74 -17.23
CA GLY A 294 4.99 -23.67 -17.37
C GLY A 294 4.19 -23.87 -16.07
N GLU A 295 4.63 -23.32 -14.95
CA GLU A 295 3.94 -23.34 -13.67
C GLU A 295 2.74 -22.39 -13.70
N TYR A 296 1.63 -22.76 -13.06
CA TYR A 296 0.50 -21.87 -12.82
C TYR A 296 0.68 -21.15 -11.49
N ARG A 297 0.50 -19.81 -11.53
CA ARG A 297 0.46 -18.95 -10.35
C ARG A 297 -0.86 -18.22 -10.25
N TRP A 298 -1.25 -17.90 -9.03
CA TRP A 298 -2.44 -17.14 -8.75
C TRP A 298 -2.17 -15.64 -8.85
N PHE A 299 -3.02 -14.93 -9.56
CA PHE A 299 -2.99 -13.49 -9.69
C PHE A 299 -4.33 -12.90 -9.31
N HIS A 300 -4.29 -11.80 -8.57
CA HIS A 300 -5.41 -10.89 -8.38
C HIS A 300 -5.31 -9.77 -9.40
N ALA A 301 -6.34 -9.54 -10.18
CA ALA A 301 -6.37 -8.53 -11.22
C ALA A 301 -7.47 -7.52 -10.96
N VAL A 302 -7.11 -6.26 -11.05
CA VAL A 302 -8.05 -5.13 -10.99
C VAL A 302 -7.93 -4.28 -12.23
N GLY A 303 -9.05 -3.65 -12.64
CA GLY A 303 -9.05 -2.78 -13.81
C GLY A 303 -10.08 -1.69 -13.74
N LYS A 304 -9.79 -0.59 -14.43
CA LYS A 304 -10.67 0.57 -14.58
C LYS A 304 -10.66 1.04 -16.03
N THR A 305 -11.83 1.46 -16.51
CA THR A 305 -11.98 2.01 -17.87
C THR A 305 -12.18 3.51 -17.83
N ILE A 306 -11.35 4.25 -18.57
CA ILE A 306 -11.55 5.66 -18.88
C ILE A 306 -12.50 5.74 -20.06
N ARG A 307 -13.55 6.55 -19.91
CA ARG A 307 -14.66 6.65 -20.87
C ARG A 307 -14.91 8.07 -21.29
N LYS A 308 -15.47 8.25 -22.48
CA LYS A 308 -16.07 9.51 -22.93
C LYS A 308 -17.33 9.83 -22.11
N PRO A 309 -17.86 11.06 -22.19
CA PRO A 309 -19.11 11.43 -21.48
C PRO A 309 -20.33 10.57 -21.85
N ASP A 310 -20.35 9.96 -23.02
CA ASP A 310 -21.39 9.04 -23.49
C ASP A 310 -21.19 7.58 -22.99
N GLY A 311 -20.15 7.33 -22.22
CA GLY A 311 -19.81 6.01 -21.71
C GLY A 311 -18.88 5.19 -22.60
N THR A 312 -18.56 5.64 -23.80
CA THR A 312 -17.68 4.94 -24.76
C THR A 312 -16.29 4.75 -24.15
N PRO A 313 -15.76 3.50 -24.10
CA PRO A 313 -14.43 3.24 -23.56
C PRO A 313 -13.32 3.79 -24.45
N VAL A 314 -12.33 4.43 -23.85
CA VAL A 314 -11.15 5.00 -24.53
C VAL A 314 -9.87 4.25 -24.14
N LEU A 315 -9.72 3.97 -22.85
CA LEU A 315 -8.57 3.30 -22.29
C LEU A 315 -9.03 2.41 -21.14
N VAL A 316 -8.63 1.15 -21.15
CA VAL A 316 -8.76 0.24 -20.03
C VAL A 316 -7.39 0.09 -19.40
N ALA A 317 -7.26 0.27 -18.11
CA ALA A 317 -5.99 0.11 -17.41
C ALA A 317 -6.20 -0.66 -16.11
N GLY A 318 -5.20 -1.40 -15.70
CA GLY A 318 -5.27 -2.18 -14.48
C GLY A 318 -3.91 -2.69 -14.03
N ALA A 319 -3.95 -3.51 -12.98
CA ALA A 319 -2.78 -4.15 -12.41
C ALA A 319 -3.07 -5.61 -12.09
N ILE A 320 -2.00 -6.41 -12.01
CA ILE A 320 -2.03 -7.76 -11.44
C ILE A 320 -1.03 -7.86 -10.29
N GLU A 321 -1.43 -8.57 -9.26
CA GLU A 321 -0.61 -8.94 -8.11
C GLU A 321 -0.45 -10.46 -8.05
N ASP A 322 0.77 -10.96 -7.81
CA ASP A 322 1.01 -12.37 -7.55
C ASP A 322 0.59 -12.72 -6.11
N ILE A 323 -0.52 -13.42 -5.98
CA ILE A 323 -1.09 -13.86 -4.70
C ILE A 323 -0.83 -15.35 -4.43
N THR A 324 0.10 -15.97 -5.15
CA THR A 324 0.39 -17.42 -5.04
C THR A 324 0.82 -17.79 -3.62
N LEU A 325 1.72 -17.02 -3.03
CA LEU A 325 2.16 -17.23 -1.65
C LEU A 325 0.99 -17.15 -0.67
N LEU A 326 0.14 -16.14 -0.83
CA LEU A 326 -1.05 -15.95 0.00
C LEU A 326 -2.01 -17.16 -0.12
N LYS A 327 -2.26 -17.64 -1.35
CA LYS A 327 -3.13 -18.80 -1.60
C LYS A 327 -2.55 -20.08 -1.00
N ASN A 328 -1.26 -20.33 -1.21
CA ASN A 328 -0.59 -21.52 -0.67
C ASN A 328 -0.55 -21.49 0.86
N SER A 329 -0.21 -20.35 1.46
CA SER A 329 -0.20 -20.21 2.93
C SER A 329 -1.61 -20.37 3.53
N LYS A 330 -2.63 -19.89 2.83
CA LYS A 330 -4.03 -20.08 3.24
C LYS A 330 -4.43 -21.55 3.17
N GLU A 331 -4.07 -22.27 2.12
CA GLU A 331 -4.36 -23.70 1.96
C GLU A 331 -3.62 -24.54 3.02
N GLU A 332 -2.32 -24.25 3.27
CA GLU A 332 -1.52 -24.90 4.30
C GLU A 332 -2.11 -24.66 5.67
N PHE A 333 -2.49 -23.42 5.99
CA PHE A 333 -3.15 -23.06 7.24
C PHE A 333 -4.42 -23.88 7.48
N TYR A 334 -5.29 -24.03 6.46
CA TYR A 334 -6.51 -24.83 6.61
C TYR A 334 -6.24 -26.29 6.78
N LYS A 335 -5.22 -26.82 6.13
CA LYS A 335 -4.79 -28.21 6.29
C LYS A 335 -4.27 -28.47 7.71
N GLU A 336 -3.42 -27.57 8.22
CA GLU A 336 -2.93 -27.65 9.60
C GLU A 336 -4.06 -27.50 10.62
N LEU A 337 -4.96 -26.55 10.42
CA LEU A 337 -6.12 -26.35 11.26
C LEU A 337 -7.00 -27.60 11.31
N GLY A 338 -7.26 -28.23 10.14
CA GLY A 338 -8.00 -29.49 10.07
C GLY A 338 -7.32 -30.59 10.91
N THR A 339 -6.03 -30.76 10.78
CA THR A 339 -5.26 -31.75 11.55
C THR A 339 -5.31 -31.47 13.06
N MET A 340 -5.22 -30.19 13.46
CA MET A 340 -5.34 -29.79 14.87
C MET A 340 -6.75 -30.05 15.43
N MET A 341 -7.78 -29.82 14.60
CA MET A 341 -9.18 -30.09 14.99
C MET A 341 -9.44 -31.58 15.18
N ASP A 342 -8.93 -32.43 14.30
CA ASP A 342 -9.05 -33.89 14.44
C ASP A 342 -8.39 -34.37 15.74
N ALA A 343 -7.17 -33.90 16.06
CA ALA A 343 -6.46 -34.21 17.29
C ALA A 343 -7.23 -33.70 18.53
N LEU A 344 -7.84 -32.54 18.46
CA LEU A 344 -8.66 -32.00 19.56
C LEU A 344 -9.92 -32.84 19.80
N TYR A 345 -10.63 -33.25 18.76
CA TYR A 345 -11.78 -34.14 18.88
C TYR A 345 -11.41 -35.47 19.51
N ALA A 346 -10.29 -36.08 19.09
CA ALA A 346 -9.79 -37.32 19.71
C ALA A 346 -9.46 -37.12 21.20
N SER A 347 -8.82 -36.02 21.58
CA SER A 347 -8.52 -35.67 22.96
C SER A 347 -9.79 -35.49 23.82
N ILE A 348 -10.81 -34.82 23.26
CA ILE A 348 -12.11 -34.61 23.90
C ILE A 348 -12.81 -35.96 24.15
N GLU A 349 -12.73 -36.91 23.22
CA GLU A 349 -13.31 -38.24 23.34
C GLU A 349 -12.59 -39.02 24.47
N ASP A 350 -11.26 -38.98 24.49
CA ASP A 350 -10.45 -39.66 25.55
C ASP A 350 -10.75 -39.08 26.94
N ILE A 351 -10.85 -37.75 27.07
CA ILE A 351 -11.20 -37.10 28.35
C ILE A 351 -12.62 -37.50 28.75
N THR A 352 -13.58 -37.50 27.83
CA THR A 352 -14.97 -37.94 28.12
C THR A 352 -15.03 -39.36 28.67
N LYS A 353 -14.28 -40.28 28.05
CA LYS A 353 -14.15 -41.64 28.49
C LYS A 353 -13.53 -41.73 29.90
N SER A 354 -12.41 -41.01 30.13
CA SER A 354 -11.75 -40.96 31.43
C SER A 354 -12.65 -40.44 32.55
N VAL A 355 -13.45 -39.41 32.27
CA VAL A 355 -14.44 -38.87 33.21
C VAL A 355 -15.50 -39.94 33.55
N SER A 356 -16.02 -40.62 32.54
CA SER A 356 -17.00 -41.70 32.74
C SER A 356 -16.46 -42.86 33.61
N GLU A 357 -15.26 -43.33 33.27
CA GLU A 357 -14.57 -44.38 34.01
C GLU A 357 -14.30 -43.97 35.48
N THR A 358 -13.82 -42.72 35.65
CA THR A 358 -13.53 -42.19 36.99
C THR A 358 -14.80 -42.04 37.81
N THR A 359 -15.91 -41.60 37.22
CA THR A 359 -17.22 -41.50 37.88
C THR A 359 -17.72 -42.89 38.31
N ALA A 360 -17.60 -43.89 37.45
CA ALA A 360 -17.98 -45.27 37.78
C ALA A 360 -17.18 -45.84 38.94
N ARG A 361 -15.86 -45.60 38.92
CA ARG A 361 -14.96 -46.04 40.03
C ARG A 361 -15.27 -45.32 41.35
N THR A 362 -15.62 -44.04 41.30
CA THR A 362 -16.01 -43.25 42.48
C THR A 362 -17.27 -43.87 43.12
N ALA A 363 -18.26 -44.25 42.30
CA ALA A 363 -19.45 -44.92 42.76
C ALA A 363 -19.18 -46.31 43.38
N GLU A 364 -18.28 -47.09 42.75
CA GLU A 364 -17.84 -48.42 43.30
C GLU A 364 -17.15 -48.26 44.64
N ILE A 365 -16.23 -47.32 44.80
CA ILE A 365 -15.55 -47.02 46.06
C ILE A 365 -16.57 -46.62 47.13
N SER A 366 -17.58 -45.79 46.78
CA SER A 366 -18.62 -45.41 47.71
C SER A 366 -19.43 -46.63 48.22
N GLY A 367 -19.71 -47.62 47.36
CA GLY A 367 -20.38 -48.86 47.75
C GLY A 367 -19.49 -49.70 48.71
N VAL A 368 -18.22 -49.85 48.39
CA VAL A 368 -17.28 -50.59 49.29
C VAL A 368 -17.15 -49.90 50.65
N GLN A 369 -17.19 -48.57 50.69
CA GLN A 369 -17.15 -47.84 51.96
C GLN A 369 -18.39 -48.04 52.84
N GLU A 370 -19.57 -48.17 52.24
CA GLU A 370 -20.78 -48.51 52.97
C GLU A 370 -20.67 -49.90 53.60
N GLU A 371 -20.13 -50.89 52.87
CA GLU A 371 -19.87 -52.19 53.37
C GLU A 371 -18.85 -52.19 54.55
N ILE A 372 -17.73 -51.45 54.45
CA ILE A 372 -16.77 -51.31 55.51
C ILE A 372 -17.36 -50.59 56.74
N THR A 373 -18.24 -49.61 56.54
CA THR A 373 -18.93 -48.89 57.59
C THR A 373 -19.80 -49.85 58.38
N THR A 374 -20.59 -50.69 57.71
CA THR A 374 -21.40 -51.75 58.33
C THR A 374 -20.56 -52.75 59.09
N ALA A 375 -19.51 -53.25 58.49
CA ALA A 375 -18.60 -54.21 59.16
C ALA A 375 -17.92 -53.62 60.42
N ALA A 376 -17.55 -52.32 60.40
CA ALA A 376 -16.98 -51.62 61.54
C ALA A 376 -18.00 -51.44 62.68
N GLU A 377 -19.26 -51.11 62.32
CA GLU A 377 -20.35 -51.06 63.33
C GLU A 377 -20.68 -52.42 63.93
N ASP A 378 -20.78 -53.44 63.10
CA ASP A 378 -20.96 -54.85 63.59
C ASP A 378 -19.81 -55.28 64.51
N THR A 379 -18.55 -54.98 64.17
CA THR A 379 -17.39 -55.26 64.98
C THR A 379 -17.47 -54.53 66.31
N ARG A 380 -17.89 -53.29 66.35
CA ARG A 380 -18.10 -52.47 67.51
C ARG A 380 -19.19 -53.10 68.44
N GLU A 381 -20.33 -53.47 67.84
CA GLU A 381 -21.42 -54.14 68.60
C GLU A 381 -20.98 -55.48 69.18
N GLN A 382 -20.28 -56.32 68.42
CA GLN A 382 -19.74 -57.62 68.89
C GLN A 382 -18.72 -57.40 70.02
N THR A 383 -17.84 -56.37 69.90
CA THR A 383 -16.87 -56.01 70.92
C THR A 383 -17.59 -55.60 72.22
N GLU A 384 -18.58 -54.80 72.18
CA GLU A 384 -19.40 -54.33 73.29
C GLU A 384 -20.11 -55.55 73.98
N ASN A 385 -20.73 -56.42 73.17
CA ASN A 385 -21.37 -57.64 73.69
C ASN A 385 -20.32 -58.61 74.38
N THR A 386 -19.15 -58.73 73.81
CA THR A 386 -18.06 -59.55 74.36
C THR A 386 -17.54 -58.92 75.66
N LEU A 387 -17.43 -57.54 75.74
CA LEU A 387 -17.09 -56.87 76.99
C LEU A 387 -18.09 -57.17 78.10
N LYS A 388 -19.38 -57.19 77.84
CA LYS A 388 -20.42 -57.58 78.85
C LYS A 388 -20.24 -59.03 79.31
N MET A 389 -19.91 -59.95 78.40
CA MET A 389 -19.61 -61.35 78.75
C MET A 389 -18.35 -61.49 79.58
N THR A 390 -17.26 -60.76 79.27
CA THR A 390 -16.00 -60.78 80.04
C THR A 390 -16.20 -60.20 81.43
N GLU A 391 -17.08 -59.15 81.58
CA GLU A 391 -17.45 -58.60 82.89
C GLU A 391 -18.17 -59.69 83.76
N LEU A 392 -19.10 -60.46 83.15
CA LEU A 392 -19.75 -61.60 83.82
C LEU A 392 -18.74 -62.65 84.27
N ILE A 393 -17.82 -63.03 83.35
CA ILE A 393 -16.76 -64.08 83.71
C ILE A 393 -15.85 -63.54 84.80
N MET A 394 -15.48 -62.23 84.76
CA MET A 394 -14.69 -61.59 85.82
C MET A 394 -15.40 -61.70 87.19
N ASN A 395 -16.72 -61.38 87.20
CA ASN A 395 -17.53 -61.48 88.39
C ASN A 395 -17.64 -62.92 88.89
N ILE A 396 -17.85 -63.93 88.02
CA ILE A 396 -17.86 -65.36 88.38
C ILE A 396 -16.49 -65.79 88.97
N SER A 397 -15.39 -65.37 88.32
CA SER A 397 -14.04 -65.67 88.77
C SER A 397 -13.76 -65.06 90.16
N LYS A 398 -14.21 -63.78 90.40
CA LYS A 398 -14.10 -63.14 91.74
C LYS A 398 -14.93 -63.92 92.75
N GLN A 399 -16.15 -64.32 92.48
CA GLN A 399 -16.98 -65.14 93.35
C GLN A 399 -16.38 -66.50 93.60
N THR A 400 -15.82 -67.16 92.58
CA THR A 400 -15.11 -68.48 92.71
C THR A 400 -13.86 -68.35 93.60
N ASN A 401 -13.12 -67.23 93.44
CA ASN A 401 -11.95 -66.95 94.27
C ASN A 401 -12.34 -66.77 95.75
N LEU A 402 -13.42 -66.02 96.03
CA LEU A 402 -13.97 -65.84 97.36
C LEU A 402 -14.51 -67.13 97.96
N LEU A 403 -15.19 -68.02 97.18
CA LEU A 403 -15.68 -69.28 97.56
C LEU A 403 -14.50 -70.22 97.88
N ALA A 404 -13.47 -70.23 97.08
CA ALA A 404 -12.24 -71.00 97.27
C ALA A 404 -11.49 -70.55 98.56
N LEU A 405 -11.40 -69.22 98.79
CA LEU A 405 -10.82 -68.67 99.97
C LEU A 405 -11.59 -69.10 101.24
N ASN A 406 -12.94 -69.01 101.17
CA ASN A 406 -13.78 -69.49 102.29
C ASN A 406 -13.61 -71.01 102.53
N ALA A 407 -13.58 -71.83 101.47
CA ALA A 407 -13.32 -73.26 101.56
C ALA A 407 -11.90 -73.60 102.16
N SER A 408 -10.89 -72.82 101.72
CA SER A 408 -9.53 -72.93 102.32
C SER A 408 -9.52 -72.61 103.79
N ILE A 409 -10.22 -71.60 104.23
CA ILE A 409 -10.34 -71.21 105.65
C ILE A 409 -11.04 -72.34 106.45
N GLU A 410 -12.15 -72.87 105.95
CA GLU A 410 -12.88 -73.92 106.65
C GLU A 410 -12.12 -75.24 106.63
N ALA A 411 -11.41 -75.58 105.55
CA ALA A 411 -10.49 -76.72 105.49
C ALA A 411 -9.37 -76.60 106.56
N ALA A 412 -8.80 -75.39 106.72
CA ALA A 412 -7.79 -75.17 107.76
C ALA A 412 -8.42 -75.28 109.18
N ARG A 413 -9.68 -74.93 109.32
CA ARG A 413 -10.40 -75.10 110.61
C ARG A 413 -10.72 -76.49 110.95
N ALA A 414 -10.91 -77.40 109.97
CA ALA A 414 -11.11 -78.85 110.18
C ALA A 414 -9.85 -79.68 110.49
N GLY A 415 -8.67 -79.03 110.56
CA GLY A 415 -7.41 -79.66 110.92
C GLY A 415 -7.01 -80.81 109.99
N ASP A 416 -6.53 -81.96 110.48
CA ASP A 416 -6.08 -83.08 109.67
C ASP A 416 -7.15 -83.65 108.74
N ALA A 417 -8.42 -83.61 109.11
CA ALA A 417 -9.56 -84.06 108.29
C ALA A 417 -9.79 -83.17 107.07
N GLY A 418 -9.36 -81.94 107.11
CA GLY A 418 -9.54 -80.94 106.02
C GLY A 418 -8.41 -80.91 105.01
N ARG A 419 -7.32 -81.60 105.17
CA ARG A 419 -6.09 -81.50 104.31
C ARG A 419 -6.35 -81.69 102.81
N GLY A 420 -7.16 -82.66 102.41
CA GLY A 420 -7.52 -82.92 100.99
C GLY A 420 -8.35 -81.81 100.40
N PHE A 421 -9.29 -81.27 101.21
CA PHE A 421 -10.13 -80.12 100.78
C PHE A 421 -9.31 -78.80 100.65
N SER A 422 -8.33 -78.58 101.46
CA SER A 422 -7.44 -77.40 101.43
C SER A 422 -6.68 -77.34 100.09
N VAL A 423 -6.14 -78.50 99.62
CA VAL A 423 -5.41 -78.59 98.31
C VAL A 423 -6.34 -78.29 97.18
N VAL A 424 -7.58 -78.82 97.19
CA VAL A 424 -8.57 -78.52 96.11
C VAL A 424 -8.97 -77.05 96.14
N ALA A 425 -9.22 -76.49 97.29
CA ALA A 425 -9.61 -75.08 97.46
C ALA A 425 -8.48 -74.14 96.96
N GLU A 426 -7.21 -74.42 97.26
CA GLU A 426 -6.08 -73.63 96.77
C GLU A 426 -5.94 -73.77 95.24
N GLU A 427 -6.15 -74.96 94.67
CA GLU A 427 -6.10 -75.17 93.22
C GLU A 427 -7.27 -74.41 92.51
N VAL A 428 -8.50 -74.45 93.11
CA VAL A 428 -9.63 -73.64 92.60
C VAL A 428 -9.33 -72.17 92.71
N ARG A 429 -8.68 -71.69 93.73
CA ARG A 429 -8.24 -70.29 93.92
C ARG A 429 -7.27 -69.89 92.83
N LYS A 430 -6.21 -70.71 92.57
CA LYS A 430 -5.27 -70.43 91.45
C LYS A 430 -5.95 -70.37 90.08
N LEU A 431 -6.90 -71.29 89.83
CA LEU A 431 -7.65 -71.32 88.60
C LEU A 431 -8.52 -70.05 88.46
N ALA A 432 -9.12 -69.58 89.58
CA ALA A 432 -9.90 -68.34 89.60
C ALA A 432 -9.01 -67.08 89.32
N ASP A 433 -7.81 -67.02 89.92
CA ASP A 433 -6.85 -65.95 89.69
C ASP A 433 -6.35 -65.98 88.25
N SER A 434 -5.98 -67.12 87.67
CA SER A 434 -5.59 -67.29 86.31
C SER A 434 -6.71 -66.88 85.34
N SER A 435 -7.98 -67.20 85.67
CA SER A 435 -9.15 -66.80 84.91
C SER A 435 -9.31 -65.27 84.91
N GLN A 436 -9.11 -64.63 86.07
CA GLN A 436 -9.16 -63.15 86.14
C GLN A 436 -8.08 -62.48 85.27
N GLU A 437 -6.82 -63.03 85.33
CA GLU A 437 -5.72 -62.56 84.50
C GLU A 437 -6.05 -62.76 83.01
N ALA A 438 -6.53 -63.88 82.57
CA ALA A 438 -6.94 -64.18 81.22
C ALA A 438 -8.03 -63.24 80.76
N VAL A 439 -9.06 -63.02 81.61
CA VAL A 439 -10.12 -62.04 81.30
C VAL A 439 -9.56 -60.63 81.20
N GLY A 440 -8.63 -60.24 82.07
CA GLY A 440 -7.96 -58.88 81.95
C GLY A 440 -7.32 -58.69 80.62
N ARG A 441 -6.59 -59.72 80.13
CA ARG A 441 -5.96 -59.65 78.76
C ARG A 441 -7.00 -59.61 77.67
N ILE A 442 -8.15 -60.26 77.80
CA ILE A 442 -9.24 -60.15 76.81
C ILE A 442 -9.84 -58.73 76.77
N VAL A 443 -10.04 -58.14 77.94
CA VAL A 443 -10.54 -56.74 78.04
C VAL A 443 -9.59 -55.74 77.37
N GLU A 444 -8.27 -55.91 77.57
CA GLU A 444 -7.26 -55.07 76.89
C GLU A 444 -7.30 -55.28 75.36
N ALA A 445 -7.45 -56.47 74.86
CA ALA A 445 -7.57 -56.80 73.43
C ALA A 445 -8.83 -56.21 72.88
N LEU A 446 -9.99 -56.33 73.56
CA LEU A 446 -11.26 -55.71 73.17
C LEU A 446 -11.20 -54.18 73.16
N GLY A 447 -10.54 -53.53 74.10
CA GLY A 447 -10.28 -52.08 74.08
C GLY A 447 -9.43 -51.66 72.89
N SER A 448 -8.51 -52.48 72.46
CA SER A 448 -7.71 -52.25 71.24
C SER A 448 -8.56 -52.41 69.97
N MET A 449 -9.50 -53.40 69.96
CA MET A 449 -10.43 -53.57 68.86
C MET A 449 -11.43 -52.35 68.72
N GLU A 450 -11.95 -51.85 69.83
CA GLU A 450 -12.80 -50.69 69.88
C GLU A 450 -12.10 -49.48 69.32
N LYS A 451 -10.87 -49.22 69.71
CA LYS A 451 -10.04 -48.12 69.16
C LYS A 451 -9.79 -48.27 67.66
N ALA A 452 -9.51 -49.52 67.20
CA ALA A 452 -9.31 -49.80 65.79
C ALA A 452 -10.58 -49.56 64.98
N SER A 453 -11.76 -49.99 65.44
CA SER A 453 -13.04 -49.73 64.79
C SER A 453 -13.39 -48.28 64.74
N SER A 454 -13.11 -47.52 65.82
CA SER A 454 -13.31 -46.05 65.85
C SER A 454 -12.42 -45.33 64.82
N ASN A 455 -11.16 -45.73 64.72
CA ASN A 455 -10.22 -45.20 63.73
C ASN A 455 -10.67 -45.51 62.28
N ILE A 456 -11.20 -46.69 62.01
CA ILE A 456 -11.77 -47.09 60.72
C ILE A 456 -12.93 -46.15 60.40
N SER A 457 -13.85 -45.93 61.30
CA SER A 457 -15.01 -44.99 61.08
C SER A 457 -14.58 -43.60 60.81
N GLU A 458 -13.56 -43.07 61.48
CA GLU A 458 -12.98 -41.73 61.21
C GLU A 458 -12.37 -41.65 59.81
N LYS A 459 -11.59 -42.67 59.42
CA LYS A 459 -11.00 -42.73 58.06
C LYS A 459 -12.05 -42.80 56.97
N ILE A 460 -13.13 -43.53 57.17
CA ILE A 460 -14.24 -43.62 56.21
C ILE A 460 -14.86 -42.23 56.03
N LYS A 461 -15.15 -41.47 57.08
CA LYS A 461 -15.66 -40.11 56.97
C LYS A 461 -14.75 -39.22 56.17
N SER A 462 -13.44 -39.32 56.36
CA SER A 462 -12.44 -38.58 55.58
C SER A 462 -12.47 -38.93 54.07
N ILE A 463 -12.57 -40.23 53.74
CA ILE A 463 -12.62 -40.70 52.35
C ILE A 463 -13.96 -40.29 51.72
N ASN A 464 -15.11 -40.29 52.42
CA ASN A 464 -16.38 -39.81 51.90
C ASN A 464 -16.27 -38.34 51.45
N GLY A 465 -15.62 -37.47 52.23
CA GLY A 465 -15.37 -36.11 51.84
C GLY A 465 -14.51 -35.95 50.56
N LEU A 466 -13.51 -36.86 50.39
CA LEU A 466 -12.70 -36.89 49.18
C LEU A 466 -13.52 -37.37 47.97
N LEU A 467 -14.40 -38.34 48.13
CA LEU A 467 -15.29 -38.84 47.04
C LEU A 467 -16.29 -37.79 46.61
N GLU A 468 -16.87 -37.04 47.53
CA GLU A 468 -17.76 -35.91 47.22
C GLU A 468 -17.02 -34.84 46.43
N SER A 469 -15.79 -34.48 46.86
CA SER A 469 -14.95 -33.54 46.11
C SER A 469 -14.60 -34.06 44.71
N GLN A 470 -14.26 -35.35 44.59
CA GLN A 470 -13.96 -35.97 43.30
C GLN A 470 -15.18 -35.97 42.37
N ALA A 471 -16.38 -36.24 42.89
CA ALA A 471 -17.61 -36.20 42.12
C ALA A 471 -17.90 -34.75 41.61
N ALA A 472 -17.67 -33.73 42.44
CA ALA A 472 -17.76 -32.34 42.03
C ALA A 472 -16.77 -31.99 40.91
N ASN A 473 -15.51 -32.38 41.05
CA ASN A 473 -14.49 -32.16 40.03
C ASN A 473 -14.84 -32.84 38.69
N MET A 474 -15.42 -34.03 38.71
CA MET A 474 -15.86 -34.72 37.49
C MET A 474 -16.96 -33.97 36.77
N LYS A 475 -17.89 -33.31 37.50
CA LYS A 475 -18.93 -32.45 36.90
C LYS A 475 -18.32 -31.22 36.24
N GLU A 476 -17.33 -30.58 36.89
CA GLU A 476 -16.66 -29.40 36.31
C GLU A 476 -15.91 -29.78 35.02
N ILE A 477 -15.17 -30.92 35.05
CA ILE A 477 -14.47 -31.41 33.87
C ILE A 477 -15.46 -31.73 32.74
N SER A 478 -16.60 -32.35 33.03
CA SER A 478 -17.63 -32.63 32.05
C SER A 478 -18.17 -31.34 31.43
N ALA A 479 -18.41 -30.29 32.21
CA ALA A 479 -18.84 -28.98 31.68
C ALA A 479 -17.79 -28.34 30.78
N ALA A 480 -16.51 -28.39 31.18
CA ALA A 480 -15.41 -27.89 30.36
C ALA A 480 -15.25 -28.67 29.03
N VAL A 481 -15.49 -29.95 29.03
CA VAL A 481 -15.50 -30.80 27.83
C VAL A 481 -16.61 -30.41 26.87
N GLU A 482 -17.80 -30.15 27.35
CA GLU A 482 -18.91 -29.69 26.50
C GLU A 482 -18.66 -28.27 25.92
N GLU A 483 -18.06 -27.38 26.69
CA GLU A 483 -17.63 -26.07 26.20
C GLU A 483 -16.55 -26.19 25.11
N ALA A 484 -15.56 -27.07 25.34
CA ALA A 484 -14.50 -27.34 24.35
C ALA A 484 -15.06 -27.92 23.04
N LYS A 485 -16.07 -28.80 23.11
CA LYS A 485 -16.81 -29.29 21.93
C LYS A 485 -17.51 -28.17 21.17
N ALA A 486 -18.22 -27.30 21.87
CA ALA A 486 -18.94 -26.19 21.26
C ALA A 486 -17.97 -25.22 20.60
N MET A 487 -16.85 -24.92 21.24
CA MET A 487 -15.79 -24.06 20.67
C MET A 487 -15.15 -24.69 19.43
N SER A 488 -14.85 -25.98 19.46
CA SER A 488 -14.32 -26.72 18.31
C SER A 488 -15.26 -26.67 17.12
N SER A 489 -16.56 -26.88 17.33
CA SER A 489 -17.57 -26.78 16.29
C SER A 489 -17.66 -25.35 15.69
N SER A 490 -17.52 -24.32 16.53
CA SER A 490 -17.51 -22.92 16.06
C SER A 490 -16.28 -22.60 15.21
N ILE A 491 -15.11 -23.11 15.58
CA ILE A 491 -13.86 -22.96 14.80
C ILE A 491 -14.01 -23.64 13.44
N GLU A 492 -14.57 -24.84 13.38
CA GLU A 492 -14.80 -25.55 12.13
C GLU A 492 -15.79 -24.79 11.22
N GLU A 493 -16.86 -24.22 11.79
CA GLU A 493 -17.79 -23.41 11.02
C GLU A 493 -17.17 -22.11 10.47
N LEU A 494 -16.34 -21.43 11.28
CA LEU A 494 -15.60 -20.27 10.85
C LEU A 494 -14.60 -20.62 9.75
N SER A 495 -13.89 -21.72 9.88
CA SER A 495 -12.94 -22.21 8.86
C SER A 495 -13.61 -22.47 7.50
N LYS A 496 -14.87 -22.93 7.50
CA LYS A 496 -15.64 -23.15 6.25
C LYS A 496 -16.16 -21.86 5.59
N LYS A 497 -16.26 -20.76 6.34
CA LYS A 497 -16.76 -19.47 5.85
C LYS A 497 -15.65 -18.55 5.31
N MET A 498 -14.41 -18.80 5.61
CA MET A 498 -13.24 -18.04 5.15
C MET A 498 -12.62 -18.63 3.88
#